data_b81edb84f2bd4dc09c275912dc322f12
#
_entry.id   b81edb84f2bd4dc09c275912dc322f12
#
_cell.length_a   1.000
_cell.length_b   1.000
_cell.length_c   1.000
_cell.angle_alpha   90.00
_cell.angle_beta   90.00
_cell.angle_gamma   90.00
#
_symmetry.space_group_name_H-M   'P 1'
#
loop_
_entity.id
_entity.type
_entity.pdbx_description
1 polymer ?
#
loop_
_entity_poly.entity_id
_entity_poly.type
_entity_poly.pdbx_seq_one_letter_code
_entity_poly.pdbx_strand_id
1 'polypeptide(L)'
;MSETSEANILKGMLAGAVGGLVASWTMNVFQKAWAAAEKQITGGKQGQPGDQKGGEDAEDATMKTADRISEVLQGRHLTRDEKKKAGPVVHYAFGAIMGAVYGASVEVNPAANAMAGIPFGAILFAAADEVALPALGLSDKPAAYPLSTHLYGLVSHAVYGVTTETVRRIVRG
;
A
#
# COMPACT_ATOMS: atom_id res chain seq x y z
N MET A 1 -19.75 -24.44 3.90
CA MET A 1 -19.75 -23.63 2.66
C MET A 1 -19.90 -24.60 1.49
N SER A 2 -20.66 -24.25 0.44
CA SER A 2 -20.75 -25.09 -0.75
C SER A 2 -19.49 -24.97 -1.59
N GLU A 3 -19.11 -26.01 -2.35
CA GLU A 3 -17.94 -25.98 -3.28
C GLU A 3 -17.98 -24.80 -4.24
N THR A 4 -19.15 -24.39 -4.69
CA THR A 4 -19.34 -23.21 -5.56
C THR A 4 -19.00 -21.90 -4.84
N SER A 5 -19.28 -21.78 -3.54
CA SER A 5 -18.92 -20.61 -2.73
C SER A 5 -17.41 -20.48 -2.56
N GLU A 6 -16.71 -21.58 -2.29
CA GLU A 6 -15.26 -21.60 -2.13
C GLU A 6 -14.55 -21.26 -3.45
N ALA A 7 -15.02 -21.82 -4.57
CA ALA A 7 -14.49 -21.52 -5.89
C ALA A 7 -14.66 -20.03 -6.27
N ASN A 8 -15.77 -19.40 -5.88
CA ASN A 8 -15.97 -17.97 -6.11
C ASN A 8 -15.04 -17.12 -5.26
N ILE A 9 -14.86 -17.44 -3.98
CA ILE A 9 -13.93 -16.72 -3.11
C ILE A 9 -12.51 -16.81 -3.67
N LEU A 10 -12.05 -17.98 -4.11
CA LEU A 10 -10.72 -18.13 -4.70
C LEU A 10 -10.56 -17.29 -5.97
N LYS A 11 -11.57 -17.27 -6.85
CA LYS A 11 -11.55 -16.41 -8.04
C LYS A 11 -11.50 -14.93 -7.67
N GLY A 12 -12.27 -14.51 -6.67
CA GLY A 12 -12.24 -13.15 -6.14
C GLY A 12 -10.88 -12.78 -5.57
N MET A 13 -10.26 -13.68 -4.80
CA MET A 13 -8.90 -13.51 -4.27
C MET A 13 -7.86 -13.33 -5.39
N LEU A 14 -7.88 -14.19 -6.41
CA LEU A 14 -6.94 -14.11 -7.53
C LEU A 14 -7.12 -12.82 -8.33
N ALA A 15 -8.38 -12.46 -8.66
CA ALA A 15 -8.69 -11.20 -9.33
C ALA A 15 -8.28 -9.99 -8.50
N GLY A 16 -8.53 -10.04 -7.20
CA GLY A 16 -8.11 -9.02 -6.25
C GLY A 16 -6.59 -8.89 -6.12
N ALA A 17 -5.85 -10.02 -6.10
CA ALA A 17 -4.39 -10.02 -6.07
C ALA A 17 -3.79 -9.33 -7.30
N VAL A 18 -4.31 -9.64 -8.50
CA VAL A 18 -3.93 -8.95 -9.74
C VAL A 18 -4.26 -7.47 -9.64
N GLY A 19 -5.47 -7.14 -9.13
CA GLY A 19 -5.88 -5.76 -8.88
C GLY A 19 -4.93 -5.03 -7.96
N GLY A 20 -4.52 -5.65 -6.86
CA GLY A 20 -3.59 -5.10 -5.88
C GLY A 20 -2.18 -4.86 -6.43
N LEU A 21 -1.67 -5.75 -7.30
CA LEU A 21 -0.39 -5.53 -7.99
C LEU A 21 -0.45 -4.30 -8.91
N VAL A 22 -1.49 -4.21 -9.74
CA VAL A 22 -1.69 -3.05 -10.63
C VAL A 22 -1.91 -1.78 -9.81
N ALA A 23 -2.66 -1.86 -8.72
CA ALA A 23 -2.91 -0.75 -7.82
C ALA A 23 -1.64 -0.24 -7.14
N SER A 24 -0.74 -1.12 -6.72
CA SER A 24 0.57 -0.74 -6.18
C SER A 24 1.40 0.04 -7.21
N TRP A 25 1.38 -0.40 -8.47
CA TRP A 25 2.03 0.32 -9.55
C TRP A 25 1.38 1.70 -9.79
N THR A 26 0.04 1.76 -9.89
CA THR A 26 -0.69 3.01 -10.10
C THR A 26 -0.46 4.00 -8.96
N MET A 27 -0.45 3.50 -7.71
CA MET A 27 -0.13 4.30 -6.53
C MET A 27 1.28 4.91 -6.64
N ASN A 28 2.28 4.13 -7.02
CA ASN A 28 3.64 4.64 -7.24
C ASN A 28 3.70 5.72 -8.34
N VAL A 29 2.96 5.56 -9.43
CA VAL A 29 2.85 6.58 -10.49
C VAL A 29 2.20 7.85 -9.95
N PHE A 30 1.10 7.73 -9.22
CA PHE A 30 0.42 8.84 -8.56
C PHE A 30 1.36 9.59 -7.60
N GLN A 31 2.08 8.86 -6.75
CA GLN A 31 3.02 9.43 -5.79
C GLN A 31 4.14 10.24 -6.45
N LYS A 32 4.70 9.72 -7.54
CA LYS A 32 5.71 10.44 -8.34
C LYS A 32 5.14 11.70 -9.00
N ALA A 33 3.91 11.63 -9.53
CA ALA A 33 3.24 12.78 -10.12
C ALA A 33 2.93 13.85 -9.07
N TRP A 34 2.47 13.44 -7.89
CA TRP A 34 2.23 14.34 -6.76
C TRP A 34 3.51 15.07 -6.34
N ALA A 35 4.60 14.34 -6.14
CA ALA A 35 5.88 14.91 -5.77
C ALA A 35 6.42 15.89 -6.81
N ALA A 36 6.25 15.59 -8.10
CA ALA A 36 6.62 16.49 -9.18
C ALA A 36 5.81 17.80 -9.16
N ALA A 37 4.49 17.71 -8.94
CA ALA A 37 3.61 18.86 -8.82
C ALA A 37 3.95 19.72 -7.60
N GLU A 38 4.16 19.10 -6.44
CA GLU A 38 4.54 19.79 -5.21
C GLU A 38 5.87 20.56 -5.37
N LYS A 39 6.87 19.93 -5.99
CA LYS A 39 8.16 20.56 -6.28
C LYS A 39 8.01 21.81 -7.16
N GLN A 40 7.08 21.82 -8.12
CA GLN A 40 6.80 22.99 -8.94
C GLN A 40 6.13 24.12 -8.14
N ILE A 41 5.19 23.78 -7.25
CA ILE A 41 4.44 24.76 -6.45
C ILE A 41 5.31 25.37 -5.35
N THR A 42 6.15 24.56 -4.68
CA THR A 42 6.95 24.99 -3.52
C THR A 42 8.36 25.48 -3.88
N GLY A 43 8.73 25.43 -5.16
CA GLY A 43 10.08 25.76 -5.61
C GLY A 43 11.16 24.82 -5.04
N GLY A 44 10.78 23.60 -4.70
CA GLY A 44 11.69 22.57 -4.18
C GLY A 44 12.09 22.73 -2.71
N LYS A 45 11.39 23.58 -1.94
CA LYS A 45 11.72 23.88 -0.54
C LYS A 45 11.11 22.93 0.49
N GLN A 46 10.23 22.00 0.07
CA GLN A 46 9.64 20.97 0.95
C GLN A 46 10.06 19.58 0.49
N GLY A 47 10.42 18.71 1.45
CA GLY A 47 10.61 17.29 1.20
C GLY A 47 9.27 16.60 0.86
N GLN A 48 9.32 15.46 0.16
CA GLN A 48 8.12 14.70 -0.20
C GLN A 48 7.23 14.44 1.04
N PRO A 49 5.90 14.62 0.93
CA PRO A 49 4.98 14.09 1.92
C PRO A 49 5.13 12.56 1.93
N GLY A 50 5.66 12.01 3.00
CA GLY A 50 6.01 10.59 3.10
C GLY A 50 7.51 10.33 3.25
N ASP A 51 8.39 11.27 2.90
CA ASP A 51 9.77 11.22 3.35
C ASP A 51 9.81 11.50 4.86
N GLN A 52 10.06 10.46 5.61
CA GLN A 52 10.52 10.58 6.99
C GLN A 52 11.73 11.53 6.97
N LYS A 53 11.83 12.40 7.96
CA LYS A 53 12.92 13.37 8.16
C LYS A 53 14.30 12.79 7.80
N GLY A 54 14.70 12.88 6.55
CA GLY A 54 15.98 12.35 6.09
C GLY A 54 16.06 12.46 4.58
N GLY A 55 17.11 13.10 4.06
CA GLY A 55 17.38 13.25 2.64
C GLY A 55 17.41 11.92 1.88
N GLU A 56 18.03 11.88 0.70
CA GLU A 56 18.20 10.68 -0.16
C GLU A 56 18.63 9.39 0.57
N ASP A 57 19.01 9.52 1.84
CA ASP A 57 19.49 8.46 2.73
C ASP A 57 18.45 7.85 3.67
N ALA A 58 17.22 8.36 3.73
CA ALA A 58 16.19 7.83 4.62
C ALA A 58 15.67 6.46 4.15
N GLU A 59 15.57 5.52 5.11
CA GLU A 59 14.92 4.23 4.87
C GLU A 59 13.41 4.40 5.06
N ASP A 60 12.63 4.09 4.01
CA ASP A 60 11.18 4.06 4.10
C ASP A 60 10.67 2.83 4.86
N ALA A 61 9.36 2.81 5.17
CA ALA A 61 8.74 1.73 5.93
C ALA A 61 8.85 0.37 5.22
N THR A 62 8.87 0.33 3.89
CA THR A 62 8.99 -0.93 3.13
C THR A 62 10.39 -1.51 3.21
N MET A 63 11.43 -0.65 3.20
CA MET A 63 12.83 -1.04 3.40
C MET A 63 13.06 -1.58 4.81
N LYS A 64 12.50 -0.90 5.83
CA LYS A 64 12.56 -1.36 7.22
C LYS A 64 11.82 -2.68 7.42
N THR A 65 10.67 -2.84 6.77
CA THR A 65 9.90 -4.10 6.79
C THR A 65 10.70 -5.23 6.15
N ALA A 66 11.35 -4.98 5.00
CA ALA A 66 12.22 -5.98 4.36
C ALA A 66 13.38 -6.41 5.27
N ASP A 67 14.00 -5.47 5.96
CA ASP A 67 15.07 -5.74 6.93
C ASP A 67 14.60 -6.61 8.08
N ARG A 68 13.43 -6.29 8.66
CA ARG A 68 12.83 -7.09 9.72
C ARG A 68 12.48 -8.51 9.28
N ILE A 69 11.94 -8.66 8.08
CA ILE A 69 11.65 -9.98 7.51
C ILE A 69 12.95 -10.79 7.36
N SER A 70 14.03 -10.18 6.87
CA SER A 70 15.33 -10.84 6.75
C SER A 70 15.91 -11.24 8.11
N GLU A 71 15.81 -10.36 9.10
CA GLU A 71 16.27 -10.65 10.47
C GLU A 71 15.53 -11.87 11.03
N VAL A 72 14.21 -11.94 10.89
CA VAL A 72 13.39 -13.05 11.40
C VAL A 72 13.66 -14.36 10.64
N LEU A 73 13.75 -14.32 9.31
CA LEU A 73 13.86 -15.53 8.48
C LEU A 73 15.28 -16.03 8.28
N GLN A 74 16.26 -15.12 8.27
CA GLN A 74 17.67 -15.42 7.93
C GLN A 74 18.63 -15.11 9.06
N GLY A 75 18.18 -14.48 10.15
CA GLY A 75 19.03 -14.08 11.27
C GLY A 75 20.02 -12.96 10.94
N ARG A 76 19.82 -12.20 9.85
CA ARG A 76 20.71 -11.10 9.43
C ARG A 76 19.95 -9.86 8.99
N HIS A 77 20.58 -8.72 9.18
CA HIS A 77 20.14 -7.46 8.61
C HIS A 77 20.56 -7.34 7.14
N LEU A 78 19.72 -6.66 6.36
CA LEU A 78 20.03 -6.35 4.97
C LEU A 78 20.97 -5.16 4.89
N THR A 79 21.89 -5.19 3.94
CA THR A 79 22.65 -4.00 3.54
C THR A 79 21.69 -2.98 2.92
N ARG A 80 22.11 -1.72 2.84
CA ARG A 80 21.29 -0.65 2.27
C ARG A 80 20.87 -0.94 0.82
N ASP A 81 21.77 -1.48 0.01
CA ASP A 81 21.47 -1.81 -1.39
C ASP A 81 20.49 -2.97 -1.51
N GLU A 82 20.56 -3.94 -0.59
CA GLU A 82 19.56 -5.02 -0.50
C GLU A 82 18.20 -4.45 -0.08
N LYS A 83 18.13 -3.54 0.91
CA LYS A 83 16.89 -2.87 1.34
C LYS A 83 16.23 -2.10 0.19
N LYS A 84 17.03 -1.34 -0.60
CA LYS A 84 16.51 -0.60 -1.76
C LYS A 84 15.91 -1.51 -2.82
N LYS A 85 16.40 -2.73 -2.97
CA LYS A 85 15.85 -3.74 -3.90
C LYS A 85 14.65 -4.47 -3.29
N ALA A 86 14.69 -4.76 -1.99
CA ALA A 86 13.66 -5.52 -1.29
C ALA A 86 12.43 -4.68 -0.94
N GLY A 87 12.59 -3.39 -0.66
CA GLY A 87 11.47 -2.50 -0.34
C GLY A 87 10.33 -2.53 -1.37
N PRO A 88 10.60 -2.32 -2.68
CA PRO A 88 9.59 -2.46 -3.71
C PRO A 88 8.91 -3.85 -3.74
N VAL A 89 9.68 -4.93 -3.50
CA VAL A 89 9.11 -6.29 -3.44
C VAL A 89 8.11 -6.40 -2.29
N VAL A 90 8.44 -5.88 -1.12
CA VAL A 90 7.53 -5.82 0.04
C VAL A 90 6.27 -5.01 -0.30
N HIS A 91 6.42 -3.84 -0.93
CA HIS A 91 5.29 -3.00 -1.33
C HIS A 91 4.32 -3.74 -2.27
N TYR A 92 4.83 -4.34 -3.34
CA TYR A 92 3.99 -5.08 -4.29
C TYR A 92 3.39 -6.36 -3.70
N ALA A 93 4.16 -7.09 -2.89
CA ALA A 93 3.67 -8.30 -2.22
C ALA A 93 2.53 -7.96 -1.23
N PHE A 94 2.71 -6.91 -0.42
CA PHE A 94 1.68 -6.42 0.48
C PHE A 94 0.43 -5.97 -0.29
N GLY A 95 0.61 -5.21 -1.37
CA GLY A 95 -0.50 -4.80 -2.22
C GLY A 95 -1.25 -5.99 -2.83
N ALA A 96 -0.55 -7.01 -3.32
CA ALA A 96 -1.19 -8.22 -3.84
C ALA A 96 -1.99 -8.96 -2.75
N ILE A 97 -1.43 -9.10 -1.55
CA ILE A 97 -2.10 -9.74 -0.40
C ILE A 97 -3.35 -8.96 -0.01
N MET A 98 -3.25 -7.65 0.14
CA MET A 98 -4.40 -6.81 0.51
C MET A 98 -5.46 -6.78 -0.60
N GLY A 99 -5.05 -6.79 -1.86
CA GLY A 99 -5.96 -6.95 -2.99
C GLY A 99 -6.70 -8.30 -2.97
N ALA A 100 -6.00 -9.40 -2.63
CA ALA A 100 -6.63 -10.72 -2.47
C ALA A 100 -7.65 -10.73 -1.33
N VAL A 101 -7.30 -10.13 -0.18
CA VAL A 101 -8.23 -9.97 0.96
C VAL A 101 -9.47 -9.18 0.55
N TYR A 102 -9.27 -8.07 -0.17
CA TYR A 102 -10.37 -7.28 -0.72
C TYR A 102 -11.25 -8.10 -1.67
N GLY A 103 -10.64 -8.81 -2.62
CA GLY A 103 -11.38 -9.64 -3.56
C GLY A 103 -12.21 -10.73 -2.89
N ALA A 104 -11.65 -11.40 -1.87
CA ALA A 104 -12.39 -12.34 -1.04
C ALA A 104 -13.56 -11.67 -0.30
N SER A 105 -13.31 -10.49 0.28
CA SER A 105 -14.33 -9.74 1.02
C SER A 105 -15.53 -9.37 0.16
N VAL A 106 -15.31 -9.00 -1.11
CA VAL A 106 -16.38 -8.66 -2.07
C VAL A 106 -17.21 -9.90 -2.44
N GLU A 107 -16.59 -11.09 -2.58
CA GLU A 107 -17.33 -12.33 -2.85
C GLU A 107 -18.21 -12.77 -1.66
N VAL A 108 -17.76 -12.48 -0.43
CA VAL A 108 -18.53 -12.78 0.78
C VAL A 108 -19.61 -11.73 1.03
N ASN A 109 -19.27 -10.47 0.82
CA ASN A 109 -20.17 -9.33 1.02
C ASN A 109 -20.02 -8.32 -0.12
N PRO A 110 -20.93 -8.35 -1.11
CA PRO A 110 -20.87 -7.42 -2.24
C PRO A 110 -20.88 -5.94 -1.85
N ALA A 111 -21.42 -5.57 -0.68
CA ALA A 111 -21.36 -4.17 -0.22
C ALA A 111 -19.92 -3.68 0.05
N ALA A 112 -18.94 -4.58 0.18
CA ALA A 112 -17.54 -4.21 0.33
C ALA A 112 -16.97 -3.44 -0.90
N ASN A 113 -17.60 -3.57 -2.08
CA ASN A 113 -17.19 -2.82 -3.28
C ASN A 113 -17.83 -1.42 -3.39
N ALA A 114 -18.54 -0.97 -2.34
CA ALA A 114 -19.15 0.34 -2.34
C ALA A 114 -18.14 1.44 -2.68
N MET A 115 -18.62 2.49 -3.37
CA MET A 115 -17.79 3.64 -3.77
C MET A 115 -16.49 3.21 -4.50
N ALA A 116 -16.56 2.15 -5.31
CA ALA A 116 -15.44 1.66 -6.14
C ALA A 116 -14.16 1.36 -5.35
N GLY A 117 -14.27 0.85 -4.12
CA GLY A 117 -13.13 0.47 -3.29
C GLY A 117 -12.46 1.62 -2.49
N ILE A 118 -12.96 2.85 -2.57
CA ILE A 118 -12.42 3.98 -1.79
C ILE A 118 -12.43 3.69 -0.28
N PRO A 119 -13.52 3.17 0.34
CA PRO A 119 -13.51 2.84 1.76
C PRO A 119 -12.46 1.80 2.13
N PHE A 120 -12.23 0.81 1.26
CA PHE A 120 -11.17 -0.18 1.47
C PHE A 120 -9.78 0.49 1.51
N GLY A 121 -9.49 1.37 0.55
CA GLY A 121 -8.24 2.13 0.54
C GLY A 121 -8.07 2.98 1.81
N ALA A 122 -9.12 3.68 2.24
CA ALA A 122 -9.08 4.48 3.46
C ALA A 122 -8.86 3.64 4.74
N ILE A 123 -9.52 2.49 4.84
CA ILE A 123 -9.32 1.54 5.95
C ILE A 123 -7.88 0.99 5.92
N LEU A 124 -7.39 0.65 4.74
CA LEU A 124 -6.02 0.14 4.59
C LEU A 124 -4.99 1.19 5.02
N PHE A 125 -5.15 2.45 4.62
CA PHE A 125 -4.32 3.56 5.08
C PHE A 125 -4.34 3.67 6.62
N ALA A 126 -5.52 3.74 7.20
CA ALA A 126 -5.66 3.89 8.65
C ALA A 126 -5.05 2.68 9.41
N ALA A 127 -5.30 1.46 8.95
CA ALA A 127 -4.82 0.26 9.61
C ALA A 127 -3.31 0.03 9.42
N ALA A 128 -2.80 0.23 8.21
CA ALA A 128 -1.38 -0.01 7.92
C ALA A 128 -0.51 1.18 8.34
N ASP A 129 -0.75 2.37 7.77
CA ASP A 129 0.16 3.50 7.92
C ASP A 129 0.01 4.21 9.26
N GLU A 130 -1.23 4.37 9.74
CA GLU A 130 -1.48 5.11 10.98
C GLU A 130 -1.40 4.25 12.24
N VAL A 131 -1.59 2.92 12.12
CA VAL A 131 -1.60 2.02 13.28
C VAL A 131 -0.48 0.99 13.23
N ALA A 132 -0.43 0.12 12.22
CA ALA A 132 0.47 -1.02 12.23
C ALA A 132 1.95 -0.61 12.11
N LEU A 133 2.31 0.23 11.16
CA LEU A 133 3.69 0.67 10.98
C LEU A 133 4.27 1.39 12.21
N PRO A 134 3.56 2.36 12.83
CA PRO A 134 4.02 2.95 14.08
C PRO A 134 4.11 1.97 15.26
N ALA A 135 3.13 1.08 15.39
CA ALA A 135 3.11 0.08 16.45
C ALA A 135 4.27 -0.92 16.36
N LEU A 136 4.72 -1.21 15.14
CA LEU A 136 5.86 -2.08 14.85
C LEU A 136 7.22 -1.34 14.85
N GLY A 137 7.21 -0.02 15.07
CA GLY A 137 8.43 0.81 15.03
C GLY A 137 9.02 0.98 13.63
N LEU A 138 8.21 0.76 12.58
CA LEU A 138 8.62 0.87 11.18
C LEU A 138 8.45 2.30 10.64
N SER A 139 7.65 3.13 11.31
CA SER A 139 7.47 4.55 11.06
C SER A 139 7.40 5.34 12.37
N ASP A 140 7.50 6.66 12.30
CA ASP A 140 7.22 7.52 13.44
C ASP A 140 5.72 7.51 13.78
N LYS A 141 5.37 8.02 14.97
CA LYS A 141 3.97 8.15 15.40
C LYS A 141 3.23 9.12 14.47
N PRO A 142 1.94 8.90 14.19
CA PRO A 142 1.15 9.77 13.31
C PRO A 142 1.23 11.26 13.70
N ALA A 143 1.21 11.57 14.98
CA ALA A 143 1.33 12.94 15.48
C ALA A 143 2.65 13.65 15.14
N ALA A 144 3.66 12.93 14.66
CA ALA A 144 4.94 13.51 14.24
C ALA A 144 4.88 14.10 12.82
N TYR A 145 3.84 13.75 12.04
CA TYR A 145 3.68 14.18 10.66
C TYR A 145 2.67 15.33 10.50
N PRO A 146 2.89 16.24 9.55
CA PRO A 146 1.91 17.27 9.22
C PRO A 146 0.66 16.68 8.55
N LEU A 147 -0.46 17.39 8.64
CA LEU A 147 -1.73 16.97 8.02
C LEU A 147 -1.60 16.66 6.52
N SER A 148 -0.73 17.37 5.81
CA SER A 148 -0.47 17.14 4.38
C SER A 148 0.03 15.71 4.09
N THR A 149 0.82 15.12 4.99
CA THR A 149 1.30 13.73 4.86
C THR A 149 0.14 12.74 5.00
N HIS A 150 -0.75 12.96 5.96
CA HIS A 150 -1.93 12.11 6.13
C HIS A 150 -2.89 12.20 4.95
N LEU A 151 -3.12 13.42 4.43
CA LEU A 151 -3.95 13.61 3.23
C LEU A 151 -3.32 12.94 1.99
N TYR A 152 -2.03 13.09 1.81
CA TYR A 152 -1.29 12.42 0.74
C TYR A 152 -1.40 10.90 0.85
N GLY A 153 -1.18 10.34 2.03
CA GLY A 153 -1.32 8.91 2.30
C GLY A 153 -2.73 8.41 2.02
N LEU A 154 -3.75 9.12 2.52
CA LEU A 154 -5.15 8.78 2.32
C LEU A 154 -5.54 8.79 0.83
N VAL A 155 -5.14 9.83 0.07
CA VAL A 155 -5.44 9.93 -1.37
C VAL A 155 -4.70 8.84 -2.14
N SER A 156 -3.44 8.56 -1.80
CA SER A 156 -2.66 7.46 -2.40
C SER A 156 -3.36 6.11 -2.22
N HIS A 157 -3.89 5.85 -1.04
CA HIS A 157 -4.63 4.62 -0.75
C HIS A 157 -6.03 4.60 -1.38
N ALA A 158 -6.67 5.75 -1.56
CA ALA A 158 -7.90 5.84 -2.34
C ALA A 158 -7.66 5.47 -3.82
N VAL A 159 -6.55 5.94 -4.41
CA VAL A 159 -6.11 5.53 -5.76
C VAL A 159 -5.87 4.01 -5.80
N TYR A 160 -5.21 3.45 -4.79
CA TYR A 160 -5.01 2.01 -4.64
C TYR A 160 -6.36 1.26 -4.61
N GLY A 161 -7.31 1.69 -3.78
CA GLY A 161 -8.60 1.03 -3.63
C GLY A 161 -9.43 1.04 -4.93
N VAL A 162 -9.50 2.21 -5.60
CA VAL A 162 -10.23 2.36 -6.87
C VAL A 162 -9.61 1.49 -7.96
N THR A 163 -8.27 1.48 -8.06
CA THR A 163 -7.57 0.66 -9.07
C THR A 163 -7.78 -0.83 -8.79
N THR A 164 -7.65 -1.26 -7.52
CA THR A 164 -7.87 -2.65 -7.12
C THR A 164 -9.26 -3.11 -7.53
N GLU A 165 -10.31 -2.35 -7.22
CA GLU A 165 -11.67 -2.71 -7.58
C GLU A 165 -11.91 -2.72 -9.10
N THR A 166 -11.40 -1.72 -9.81
CA THR A 166 -11.54 -1.64 -11.26
C THR A 166 -10.93 -2.86 -11.96
N VAL A 167 -9.68 -3.19 -11.61
CA VAL A 167 -8.97 -4.34 -12.19
C VAL A 167 -9.62 -5.65 -11.76
N ARG A 168 -10.01 -5.78 -10.47
CA ARG A 168 -10.72 -6.94 -9.97
C ARG A 168 -11.98 -7.23 -10.79
N ARG A 169 -12.80 -6.21 -11.07
CA ARG A 169 -14.02 -6.36 -11.90
C ARG A 169 -13.69 -6.89 -13.30
N ILE A 170 -12.66 -6.33 -13.93
CA ILE A 170 -12.25 -6.74 -15.27
C ILE A 170 -11.76 -8.19 -15.30
N VAL A 171 -10.93 -8.58 -14.32
CA VAL A 171 -10.34 -9.92 -14.24
C VAL A 171 -11.36 -10.97 -13.78
N ARG A 172 -12.29 -10.58 -12.90
CA ARG A 172 -13.30 -11.50 -12.35
C ARG A 172 -14.40 -11.84 -13.35
N GLY A 173 -14.73 -10.93 -14.28
CA GLY A 173 -15.78 -11.07 -15.30
C GLY A 173 -17.14 -10.69 -14.74
#